data_9e5838c232a9ef5e3be17a7fb3e5ab68
#
_entry.id   9e5838c232a9ef5e3be17a7fb3e5ab68
#
_cell.length_a   1.000
_cell.length_b   1.000
_cell.length_c   1.000
_cell.angle_alpha   90.00
_cell.angle_beta   90.00
_cell.angle_gamma   90.00
#
_symmetry.space_group_name_H-M   'P 1'
#
loop_
_entity.id
_entity.type
_entity.pdbx_description
1 polymer ?
#
loop_
_entity_poly.entity_id
_entity_poly.type
_entity_poly.pdbx_seq_one_letter_code
_entity_poly.pdbx_strand_id
1 'polypeptide(L)'
;MKKQKEKKASTKRSQRNVKLGSRFQRAFEFAADKHGKQTRKASTIPYVAHLIGVASLVLEAGGDEDLAIAALLHDVVEDCGGAPMLREVRRRFGNRVAHIVDGCTDAYAVAKPPWQERKVSYINRLKTESADTRLVSAADKLNNVRSILSDYRALGESVWSRFNGGREGTLWYYRTLRDEFLRTEPNRVTRDFDLAVRELESLTGAGAAEHSEG
;
A
#
# COMPACT_ATOMS: atom_id res chain seq x y z
N MET A 1 -1.06 40.75 34.27
CA MET A 1 -0.42 39.55 33.76
C MET A 1 -1.46 38.44 33.62
N LYS A 2 -2.08 38.28 32.46
CA LYS A 2 -3.07 37.22 32.18
C LYS A 2 -2.34 36.04 31.54
N LYS A 3 -2.28 34.90 32.25
CA LYS A 3 -1.75 33.63 31.73
C LYS A 3 -2.72 33.06 30.68
N GLN A 4 -2.30 33.05 29.42
CA GLN A 4 -2.96 32.27 28.36
C GLN A 4 -2.74 30.79 28.65
N LYS A 5 -3.84 30.08 28.94
CA LYS A 5 -3.88 28.64 28.96
C LYS A 5 -4.08 28.17 27.50
N GLU A 6 -3.03 27.74 26.86
CA GLU A 6 -3.11 26.98 25.59
C GLU A 6 -3.79 25.63 25.88
N LYS A 7 -5.03 25.47 25.41
CA LYS A 7 -5.71 24.19 25.37
C LYS A 7 -5.07 23.36 24.25
N LYS A 8 -4.20 22.41 24.59
CA LYS A 8 -3.85 21.31 23.73
C LYS A 8 -5.11 20.45 23.52
N ALA A 9 -5.78 20.63 22.40
CA ALA A 9 -6.83 19.71 21.95
C ALA A 9 -6.15 18.41 21.45
N SER A 10 -5.92 17.48 22.37
CA SER A 10 -5.61 16.10 22.05
C SER A 10 -6.88 15.49 21.49
N THR A 11 -6.97 15.36 20.17
CA THR A 11 -8.04 14.62 19.50
C THR A 11 -7.84 13.13 19.81
N LYS A 12 -8.38 12.67 20.94
CA LYS A 12 -8.56 11.25 21.21
C LYS A 12 -9.50 10.70 20.14
N ARG A 13 -8.95 10.14 19.05
CA ARG A 13 -9.70 9.28 18.16
C ARG A 13 -10.21 8.12 19.03
N SER A 14 -11.50 8.14 19.34
CA SER A 14 -12.15 7.05 20.07
C SER A 14 -11.79 5.73 19.40
N GLN A 15 -11.11 4.84 20.12
CA GLN A 15 -10.86 3.47 19.67
C GLN A 15 -12.23 2.77 19.57
N ARG A 16 -12.86 2.86 18.41
CA ARG A 16 -14.05 2.06 18.12
C ARG A 16 -13.58 0.62 17.96
N ASN A 17 -14.13 -0.28 18.76
CA ASN A 17 -13.95 -1.71 18.53
C ASN A 17 -14.47 -2.05 17.13
N VAL A 18 -13.55 -2.29 16.20
CA VAL A 18 -13.89 -2.71 14.84
C VAL A 18 -14.37 -4.15 14.90
N LYS A 19 -15.63 -4.38 14.52
CA LYS A 19 -16.18 -5.74 14.39
C LYS A 19 -16.04 -6.17 12.94
N LEU A 20 -15.31 -7.25 12.72
CA LEU A 20 -15.22 -7.92 11.43
C LEU A 20 -16.34 -8.96 11.36
N GLY A 21 -17.29 -8.76 10.46
CA GLY A 21 -18.46 -9.61 10.29
C GLY A 21 -18.34 -10.58 9.12
N SER A 22 -19.49 -11.15 8.73
CA SER A 22 -19.58 -12.07 7.59
C SER A 22 -19.18 -11.44 6.24
N ARG A 23 -19.24 -10.11 6.12
CA ARG A 23 -18.75 -9.42 4.90
C ARG A 23 -17.25 -9.55 4.75
N PHE A 24 -16.49 -9.37 5.83
CA PHE A 24 -15.05 -9.57 5.84
C PHE A 24 -14.66 -11.02 5.53
N GLN A 25 -15.37 -11.99 6.12
CA GLN A 25 -15.15 -13.42 5.84
C GLN A 25 -15.34 -13.72 4.35
N ARG A 26 -16.46 -13.27 3.74
CA ARG A 26 -16.69 -13.42 2.31
C ARG A 26 -15.65 -12.72 1.43
N ALA A 27 -15.13 -11.58 1.87
CA ALA A 27 -14.07 -10.88 1.15
C ALA A 27 -12.75 -11.65 1.19
N PHE A 28 -12.42 -12.26 2.33
CA PHE A 28 -11.25 -13.11 2.46
C PHE A 28 -11.35 -14.36 1.57
N GLU A 29 -12.49 -15.07 1.61
CA GLU A 29 -12.75 -16.22 0.73
C GLU A 29 -12.64 -15.83 -0.75
N PHE A 30 -13.26 -14.69 -1.12
CA PHE A 30 -13.20 -14.17 -2.49
C PHE A 30 -11.77 -13.84 -2.93
N ALA A 31 -10.99 -13.16 -2.09
CA ALA A 31 -9.60 -12.84 -2.38
C ALA A 31 -8.74 -14.11 -2.51
N ALA A 32 -8.92 -15.07 -1.60
CA ALA A 32 -8.21 -16.35 -1.63
C ALA A 32 -8.54 -17.17 -2.89
N ASP A 33 -9.80 -17.19 -3.32
CA ASP A 33 -10.23 -17.84 -4.58
C ASP A 33 -9.59 -17.19 -5.80
N LYS A 34 -9.66 -15.84 -5.90
CA LYS A 34 -9.16 -15.10 -7.06
C LYS A 34 -7.64 -15.18 -7.22
N HIS A 35 -6.90 -15.16 -6.14
CA HIS A 35 -5.43 -15.24 -6.12
C HIS A 35 -4.91 -16.66 -5.81
N GLY A 36 -5.77 -17.70 -5.81
CA GLY A 36 -5.43 -19.03 -5.31
C GLY A 36 -4.26 -19.72 -6.00
N LYS A 37 -3.94 -19.35 -7.25
CA LYS A 37 -2.77 -19.86 -8.00
C LYS A 37 -1.61 -18.88 -8.05
N GLN A 38 -1.76 -17.70 -7.46
CA GLN A 38 -0.75 -16.65 -7.50
C GLN A 38 0.21 -16.78 -6.32
N THR A 39 1.49 -16.54 -6.57
CA THR A 39 2.52 -16.43 -5.54
C THR A 39 3.14 -15.03 -5.56
N ARG A 40 3.80 -14.67 -4.48
CA ARG A 40 4.64 -13.47 -4.42
C ARG A 40 5.75 -13.58 -5.45
N LYS A 41 6.13 -12.44 -6.03
CA LYS A 41 7.09 -12.35 -7.12
C LYS A 41 8.39 -13.10 -6.81
N ALA A 42 8.76 -14.02 -7.71
CA ALA A 42 9.96 -14.86 -7.60
C ALA A 42 10.07 -15.63 -6.25
N SER A 43 8.92 -16.10 -5.72
CA SER A 43 8.86 -16.91 -4.51
C SER A 43 7.76 -17.98 -4.61
N THR A 44 7.72 -18.89 -3.63
CA THR A 44 6.66 -19.90 -3.47
C THR A 44 5.58 -19.45 -2.47
N ILE A 45 5.70 -18.24 -1.91
CA ILE A 45 4.78 -17.73 -0.90
C ILE A 45 3.43 -17.43 -1.56
N PRO A 46 2.31 -18.00 -1.08
CA PRO A 46 0.99 -17.70 -1.61
C PRO A 46 0.68 -16.19 -1.54
N TYR A 47 0.08 -15.64 -2.60
CA TYR A 47 -0.20 -14.21 -2.70
C TYR A 47 -1.12 -13.70 -1.58
N VAL A 48 -2.00 -14.57 -1.08
CA VAL A 48 -2.90 -14.27 0.04
C VAL A 48 -2.15 -13.79 1.31
N ALA A 49 -0.89 -14.21 1.50
CA ALA A 49 -0.06 -13.74 2.62
C ALA A 49 0.15 -12.21 2.55
N HIS A 50 0.31 -11.65 1.35
CA HIS A 50 0.38 -10.22 1.14
C HIS A 50 -0.95 -9.52 1.48
N LEU A 51 -2.06 -10.04 0.97
CA LEU A 51 -3.38 -9.46 1.18
C LEU A 51 -3.75 -9.40 2.67
N ILE A 52 -3.45 -10.47 3.42
CA ILE A 52 -3.61 -10.51 4.88
C ILE A 52 -2.70 -9.47 5.55
N GLY A 53 -1.44 -9.39 5.13
CA GLY A 53 -0.48 -8.42 5.66
C GLY A 53 -0.95 -6.97 5.49
N VAL A 54 -1.49 -6.62 4.32
CA VAL A 54 -2.05 -5.29 4.05
C VAL A 54 -3.28 -5.03 4.91
N ALA A 55 -4.21 -6.00 5.01
CA ALA A 55 -5.40 -5.88 5.85
C ALA A 55 -5.05 -5.72 7.34
N SER A 56 -4.03 -6.44 7.84
CA SER A 56 -3.52 -6.29 9.21
C SER A 56 -3.04 -4.85 9.47
N LEU A 57 -2.20 -4.30 8.59
CA LEU A 57 -1.69 -2.94 8.72
C LEU A 57 -2.79 -1.89 8.74
N VAL A 58 -3.82 -2.07 7.90
CA VAL A 58 -4.99 -1.19 7.86
C VAL A 58 -5.77 -1.24 9.17
N LEU A 59 -6.01 -2.45 9.71
CA LEU A 59 -6.70 -2.63 10.99
C LEU A 59 -5.90 -2.05 12.16
N GLU A 60 -4.59 -2.25 12.20
CA GLU A 60 -3.69 -1.67 13.20
C GLU A 60 -3.67 -0.14 13.17
N ALA A 61 -3.92 0.45 12.00
CA ALA A 61 -4.08 1.90 11.84
C ALA A 61 -5.47 2.41 12.27
N GLY A 62 -6.36 1.52 12.73
CA GLY A 62 -7.73 1.85 13.14
C GLY A 62 -8.71 1.93 11.96
N GLY A 63 -8.41 1.26 10.85
CA GLY A 63 -9.34 1.09 9.73
C GLY A 63 -10.58 0.28 10.13
N ASP A 64 -11.72 0.61 9.52
CA ASP A 64 -12.98 -0.11 9.73
C ASP A 64 -13.09 -1.37 8.84
N GLU A 65 -14.22 -2.06 8.91
CA GLU A 65 -14.47 -3.28 8.13
C GLU A 65 -14.36 -3.04 6.61
N ASP A 66 -14.86 -1.92 6.10
CA ASP A 66 -14.79 -1.59 4.67
C ASP A 66 -13.35 -1.39 4.21
N LEU A 67 -12.54 -0.71 5.02
CA LEU A 67 -11.10 -0.54 4.76
C LEU A 67 -10.35 -1.87 4.79
N ALA A 68 -10.65 -2.75 5.74
CA ALA A 68 -10.06 -4.07 5.82
C ALA A 68 -10.46 -4.95 4.62
N ILE A 69 -11.72 -4.88 4.18
CA ILE A 69 -12.19 -5.55 2.97
C ILE A 69 -11.49 -5.00 1.73
N ALA A 70 -11.38 -3.67 1.59
CA ALA A 70 -10.68 -3.06 0.49
C ALA A 70 -9.19 -3.47 0.45
N ALA A 71 -8.56 -3.58 1.60
CA ALA A 71 -7.19 -4.06 1.74
C ALA A 71 -7.01 -5.52 1.28
N LEU A 72 -7.97 -6.41 1.58
CA LEU A 72 -7.96 -7.78 1.05
C LEU A 72 -8.13 -7.83 -0.47
N LEU A 73 -8.83 -6.86 -1.05
CA LEU A 73 -9.25 -6.87 -2.46
C LEU A 73 -8.45 -5.88 -3.34
N HIS A 74 -7.46 -5.18 -2.80
CA HIS A 74 -6.83 -4.05 -3.48
C HIS A 74 -6.19 -4.40 -4.84
N ASP A 75 -5.71 -5.63 -5.01
CA ASP A 75 -5.07 -6.12 -6.23
C ASP A 75 -6.00 -6.95 -7.12
N VAL A 76 -7.22 -7.31 -6.66
CA VAL A 76 -8.10 -8.22 -7.40
C VAL A 76 -8.54 -7.66 -8.76
N VAL A 77 -8.63 -6.35 -8.87
CA VAL A 77 -9.01 -5.68 -10.13
C VAL A 77 -7.85 -5.69 -11.12
N GLU A 78 -6.65 -5.35 -10.66
CA GLU A 78 -5.46 -5.33 -11.52
C GLU A 78 -5.06 -6.73 -12.00
N ASP A 79 -5.14 -7.73 -11.13
CA ASP A 79 -4.60 -9.05 -11.38
C ASP A 79 -5.63 -10.07 -11.91
N CYS A 80 -6.92 -9.88 -11.60
CA CYS A 80 -7.93 -10.93 -11.80
C CYS A 80 -9.10 -10.56 -12.74
N GLY A 81 -9.07 -9.41 -13.43
CA GLY A 81 -10.11 -9.19 -14.43
C GLY A 81 -10.52 -7.76 -14.74
N GLY A 82 -9.79 -6.75 -14.30
CA GLY A 82 -9.98 -5.35 -14.71
C GLY A 82 -11.37 -4.78 -14.36
N ALA A 83 -11.94 -4.00 -15.26
CA ALA A 83 -13.21 -3.31 -15.04
C ALA A 83 -14.42 -4.25 -14.76
N PRO A 84 -14.57 -5.44 -15.34
CA PRO A 84 -15.57 -6.42 -14.92
C PRO A 84 -15.40 -6.83 -13.44
N MET A 85 -14.16 -7.02 -12.98
CA MET A 85 -13.88 -7.39 -11.61
C MET A 85 -14.23 -6.25 -10.63
N LEU A 86 -13.97 -4.99 -11.01
CA LEU A 86 -14.41 -3.84 -10.19
C LEU A 86 -15.94 -3.78 -10.03
N ARG A 87 -16.69 -4.08 -11.09
CA ARG A 87 -18.16 -4.17 -10.99
C ARG A 87 -18.60 -5.28 -10.03
N GLU A 88 -17.92 -6.42 -10.04
CA GLU A 88 -18.19 -7.53 -9.12
C GLU A 88 -17.87 -7.15 -7.67
N VAL A 89 -16.73 -6.49 -7.41
CA VAL A 89 -16.39 -5.95 -6.09
C VAL A 89 -17.48 -4.99 -5.61
N ARG A 90 -17.93 -4.07 -6.46
CA ARG A 90 -18.99 -3.11 -6.14
C ARG A 90 -20.29 -3.80 -5.77
N ARG A 91 -20.70 -4.81 -6.54
CA ARG A 91 -21.92 -5.57 -6.30
C ARG A 91 -21.88 -6.34 -4.97
N ARG A 92 -20.74 -6.95 -4.63
CA ARG A 92 -20.58 -7.80 -3.44
C ARG A 92 -20.31 -7.03 -2.16
N PHE A 93 -19.47 -5.99 -2.25
CA PHE A 93 -18.88 -5.33 -1.08
C PHE A 93 -19.26 -3.85 -0.96
N GLY A 94 -19.94 -3.29 -1.94
CA GLY A 94 -20.48 -1.93 -1.90
C GLY A 94 -19.58 -0.88 -2.55
N ASN A 95 -20.13 0.34 -2.66
CA ASN A 95 -19.51 1.43 -3.42
C ASN A 95 -18.22 1.93 -2.78
N ARG A 96 -18.17 2.03 -1.43
CA ARG A 96 -16.99 2.53 -0.72
C ARG A 96 -15.79 1.61 -0.92
N VAL A 97 -15.97 0.30 -0.74
CA VAL A 97 -14.93 -0.70 -0.99
C VAL A 97 -14.46 -0.64 -2.45
N ALA A 98 -15.40 -0.61 -3.41
CA ALA A 98 -15.05 -0.55 -4.82
C ALA A 98 -14.31 0.74 -5.19
N HIS A 99 -14.64 1.88 -4.59
CA HIS A 99 -13.92 3.14 -4.83
C HIS A 99 -12.47 3.07 -4.32
N ILE A 100 -12.26 2.50 -3.13
CA ILE A 100 -10.91 2.34 -2.56
C ILE A 100 -10.07 1.40 -3.43
N VAL A 101 -10.63 0.25 -3.82
CA VAL A 101 -9.96 -0.73 -4.68
C VAL A 101 -9.61 -0.13 -6.04
N ASP A 102 -10.52 0.66 -6.64
CA ASP A 102 -10.29 1.40 -7.88
C ASP A 102 -9.09 2.35 -7.78
N GLY A 103 -9.06 3.15 -6.70
CA GLY A 103 -7.95 4.07 -6.43
C GLY A 103 -6.60 3.39 -6.17
N CYS A 104 -6.60 2.14 -5.69
CA CYS A 104 -5.39 1.32 -5.53
C CYS A 104 -4.90 0.67 -6.84
N THR A 105 -5.78 0.51 -7.85
CA THR A 105 -5.49 -0.18 -9.12
C THR A 105 -4.53 0.64 -9.99
N ASP A 106 -3.38 0.09 -10.34
CA ASP A 106 -2.35 0.77 -11.15
C ASP A 106 -2.75 0.88 -12.63
N ALA A 107 -3.30 -0.19 -13.20
CA ALA A 107 -3.76 -0.21 -14.59
C ALA A 107 -4.88 -1.23 -14.83
N TYR A 108 -5.80 -0.89 -15.73
CA TYR A 108 -6.91 -1.76 -16.18
C TYR A 108 -6.61 -2.52 -17.48
N ALA A 109 -5.62 -2.05 -18.24
CA ALA A 109 -5.35 -2.55 -19.59
C ALA A 109 -4.57 -3.88 -19.55
N VAL A 110 -4.91 -4.80 -20.45
CA VAL A 110 -4.16 -6.03 -20.69
C VAL A 110 -2.75 -5.70 -21.20
N ALA A 111 -2.63 -4.72 -22.12
CA ALA A 111 -1.35 -4.14 -22.51
C ALA A 111 -1.03 -2.95 -21.58
N LYS A 112 -0.29 -3.22 -20.51
CA LYS A 112 0.10 -2.18 -19.54
C LYS A 112 1.09 -1.21 -20.21
N PRO A 113 0.94 0.12 -20.02
CA PRO A 113 1.95 1.11 -20.42
C PRO A 113 3.34 0.81 -19.82
N PRO A 114 4.41 1.44 -20.31
CA PRO A 114 5.74 1.34 -19.72
C PRO A 114 5.73 1.57 -18.21
N TRP A 115 6.60 0.84 -17.50
CA TRP A 115 6.60 0.84 -16.03
C TRP A 115 6.68 2.24 -15.44
N GLN A 116 7.58 3.07 -15.95
CA GLN A 116 7.79 4.45 -15.46
C GLN A 116 6.52 5.31 -15.60
N GLU A 117 5.88 5.27 -16.76
CA GLU A 117 4.67 6.05 -17.04
C GLU A 117 3.53 5.65 -16.09
N ARG A 118 3.35 4.35 -15.85
CA ARG A 118 2.34 3.86 -14.90
C ARG A 118 2.60 4.38 -13.49
N LYS A 119 3.87 4.33 -13.03
CA LYS A 119 4.23 4.78 -11.67
C LYS A 119 4.05 6.29 -11.50
N VAL A 120 4.42 7.09 -12.49
CA VAL A 120 4.14 8.53 -12.50
C VAL A 120 2.62 8.81 -12.49
N SER A 121 1.86 8.12 -13.32
CA SER A 121 0.39 8.25 -13.36
C SER A 121 -0.25 7.88 -12.02
N TYR A 122 0.17 6.77 -11.42
CA TYR A 122 -0.30 6.33 -10.10
C TYR A 122 -0.02 7.37 -9.00
N ILE A 123 1.22 7.86 -8.92
CA ILE A 123 1.60 8.88 -7.93
C ILE A 123 0.76 10.16 -8.12
N ASN A 124 0.55 10.61 -9.35
CA ASN A 124 -0.24 11.80 -9.62
C ASN A 124 -1.71 11.62 -9.23
N ARG A 125 -2.29 10.45 -9.49
CA ARG A 125 -3.65 10.13 -9.06
C ARG A 125 -3.77 10.08 -7.53
N LEU A 126 -2.79 9.49 -6.85
CA LEU A 126 -2.77 9.38 -5.40
C LEU A 126 -2.88 10.73 -4.67
N LYS A 127 -2.38 11.82 -5.28
CA LYS A 127 -2.46 13.20 -4.74
C LYS A 127 -3.90 13.66 -4.50
N THR A 128 -4.85 13.19 -5.30
CA THR A 128 -6.26 13.58 -5.25
C THR A 128 -7.17 12.51 -4.66
N GLU A 129 -6.63 11.33 -4.34
CA GLU A 129 -7.38 10.23 -3.77
C GLU A 129 -7.87 10.51 -2.34
N SER A 130 -8.89 9.76 -1.90
CA SER A 130 -9.42 9.85 -0.55
C SER A 130 -8.39 9.40 0.51
N ALA A 131 -8.57 9.86 1.75
CA ALA A 131 -7.75 9.38 2.87
C ALA A 131 -7.85 7.84 3.05
N ASP A 132 -9.02 7.27 2.77
CA ASP A 132 -9.26 5.81 2.80
C ASP A 132 -8.39 5.09 1.77
N THR A 133 -8.39 5.56 0.53
CA THR A 133 -7.55 5.00 -0.56
C THR A 133 -6.07 5.15 -0.24
N ARG A 134 -5.65 6.33 0.24
CA ARG A 134 -4.25 6.56 0.62
C ARG A 134 -3.79 5.65 1.76
N LEU A 135 -4.66 5.36 2.73
CA LEU A 135 -4.32 4.45 3.83
C LEU A 135 -4.08 3.02 3.32
N VAL A 136 -4.98 2.49 2.48
CA VAL A 136 -4.83 1.14 1.90
C VAL A 136 -3.59 1.08 1.00
N SER A 137 -3.38 2.10 0.15
CA SER A 137 -2.20 2.21 -0.70
C SER A 137 -0.90 2.25 0.12
N ALA A 138 -0.85 3.04 1.20
CA ALA A 138 0.33 3.10 2.06
C ALA A 138 0.61 1.76 2.75
N ALA A 139 -0.42 1.05 3.19
CA ALA A 139 -0.30 -0.28 3.81
C ALA A 139 0.24 -1.32 2.81
N ASP A 140 -0.25 -1.30 1.56
CA ASP A 140 0.29 -2.13 0.48
C ASP A 140 1.78 -1.83 0.25
N LYS A 141 2.13 -0.57 0.09
CA LYS A 141 3.51 -0.18 -0.19
C LYS A 141 4.45 -0.48 0.98
N LEU A 142 3.99 -0.30 2.22
CA LEU A 142 4.74 -0.72 3.42
C LEU A 142 4.98 -2.24 3.43
N ASN A 143 3.95 -3.04 3.17
CA ASN A 143 4.10 -4.50 3.10
C ASN A 143 5.09 -4.92 2.01
N ASN A 144 5.04 -4.25 0.85
CA ASN A 144 5.96 -4.50 -0.26
C ASN A 144 7.41 -4.12 0.08
N VAL A 145 7.66 -2.93 0.68
CA VAL A 145 9.03 -2.54 1.09
C VAL A 145 9.60 -3.48 2.14
N ARG A 146 8.78 -3.92 3.11
CA ARG A 146 9.21 -4.93 4.11
C ARG A 146 9.64 -6.24 3.45
N SER A 147 8.93 -6.68 2.41
CA SER A 147 9.35 -7.86 1.62
C SER A 147 10.67 -7.61 0.90
N ILE A 148 10.84 -6.44 0.27
CA ILE A 148 12.10 -6.08 -0.42
C ILE A 148 13.27 -6.06 0.57
N LEU A 149 13.08 -5.47 1.76
CA LEU A 149 14.10 -5.46 2.82
C LEU A 149 14.53 -6.87 3.23
N SER A 150 13.55 -7.75 3.43
CA SER A 150 13.81 -9.16 3.75
C SER A 150 14.58 -9.86 2.64
N ASP A 151 14.15 -9.69 1.39
CA ASP A 151 14.79 -10.29 0.21
C ASP A 151 16.18 -9.70 -0.02
N TYR A 152 16.37 -8.39 0.16
CA TYR A 152 17.67 -7.74 -0.01
C TYR A 152 18.70 -8.24 1.03
N ARG A 153 18.28 -8.43 2.28
CA ARG A 153 19.14 -9.01 3.32
C ARG A 153 19.60 -10.43 2.99
N ALA A 154 18.75 -11.21 2.30
CA ALA A 154 19.05 -12.58 1.93
C ALA A 154 19.85 -12.70 0.62
N LEU A 155 19.61 -11.82 -0.35
CA LEU A 155 20.07 -11.96 -1.75
C LEU A 155 20.99 -10.83 -2.21
N GLY A 156 21.10 -9.73 -1.44
CA GLY A 156 21.86 -8.55 -1.84
C GLY A 156 21.35 -7.93 -3.14
N GLU A 157 22.26 -7.38 -3.93
CA GLU A 157 21.95 -6.66 -5.18
C GLU A 157 21.20 -7.50 -6.23
N SER A 158 21.27 -8.83 -6.16
CA SER A 158 20.58 -9.70 -7.12
C SER A 158 19.04 -9.60 -7.04
N VAL A 159 18.49 -9.07 -5.95
CA VAL A 159 17.05 -8.86 -5.79
C VAL A 159 16.47 -7.93 -6.86
N TRP A 160 17.26 -6.97 -7.35
CA TRP A 160 16.81 -5.94 -8.28
C TRP A 160 16.43 -6.47 -9.65
N SER A 161 17.00 -7.61 -10.07
CA SER A 161 16.61 -8.29 -11.32
C SER A 161 15.12 -8.70 -11.35
N ARG A 162 14.47 -8.77 -10.19
CA ARG A 162 13.05 -9.09 -10.07
C ARG A 162 12.15 -7.89 -10.39
N PHE A 163 12.67 -6.66 -10.43
CA PHE A 163 11.89 -5.42 -10.57
C PHE A 163 12.11 -4.76 -11.93
N ASN A 164 11.03 -4.41 -12.62
CA ASN A 164 11.09 -3.78 -13.94
C ASN A 164 11.76 -2.39 -13.92
N GLY A 165 11.73 -1.70 -12.78
CA GLY A 165 12.45 -0.43 -12.58
C GLY A 165 13.91 -0.60 -12.20
N GLY A 166 14.39 -1.83 -12.01
CA GLY A 166 15.69 -2.08 -11.42
C GLY A 166 15.85 -1.46 -10.04
N ARG A 167 17.08 -1.27 -9.60
CA ARG A 167 17.40 -0.63 -8.30
C ARG A 167 16.94 0.82 -8.28
N GLU A 168 17.44 1.63 -9.22
CA GLU A 168 17.22 3.08 -9.21
C GLU A 168 15.75 3.45 -9.37
N GLY A 169 15.04 2.83 -10.31
CA GLY A 169 13.61 3.07 -10.48
C GLY A 169 12.77 2.65 -9.27
N THR A 170 13.13 1.53 -8.63
CA THR A 170 12.44 1.06 -7.42
C THR A 170 12.65 2.04 -6.26
N LEU A 171 13.88 2.46 -6.00
CA LEU A 171 14.19 3.43 -4.95
C LEU A 171 13.51 4.78 -5.22
N TRP A 172 13.58 5.30 -6.45
CA TRP A 172 12.87 6.50 -6.86
C TRP A 172 11.37 6.42 -6.56
N TYR A 173 10.73 5.31 -6.91
CA TYR A 173 9.29 5.12 -6.71
C TYR A 173 8.91 5.15 -5.24
N TYR A 174 9.65 4.44 -4.38
CA TYR A 174 9.35 4.40 -2.95
C TYR A 174 9.66 5.72 -2.24
N ARG A 175 10.72 6.44 -2.63
CA ARG A 175 11.01 7.80 -2.16
C ARG A 175 9.87 8.76 -2.47
N THR A 176 9.45 8.79 -3.73
CA THR A 176 8.37 9.68 -4.19
C THR A 176 7.05 9.39 -3.47
N LEU A 177 6.72 8.12 -3.27
CA LEU A 177 5.53 7.73 -2.50
C LEU A 177 5.64 8.12 -1.01
N ARG A 178 6.80 7.94 -0.39
CA ARG A 178 7.06 8.37 0.98
C ARG A 178 6.76 9.86 1.15
N ASP A 179 7.32 10.68 0.29
CA ASP A 179 7.16 12.13 0.36
C ASP A 179 5.69 12.52 0.17
N GLU A 180 4.97 11.88 -0.74
CA GLU A 180 3.55 12.10 -0.96
C GLU A 180 2.69 11.68 0.26
N PHE A 181 2.93 10.52 0.84
CA PHE A 181 2.18 10.05 2.02
C PHE A 181 2.42 10.92 3.24
N LEU A 182 3.66 11.35 3.50
CA LEU A 182 3.98 12.22 4.62
C LEU A 182 3.38 13.61 4.47
N ARG A 183 3.29 14.13 3.24
CA ARG A 183 2.70 15.43 2.94
C ARG A 183 1.20 15.48 3.22
N THR A 184 0.48 14.38 2.99
CA THR A 184 -0.99 14.39 2.99
C THR A 184 -1.59 14.16 4.38
N GLU A 185 -1.15 13.16 5.10
CA GLU A 185 -1.68 12.87 6.44
C GLU A 185 -0.78 11.86 7.17
N PRO A 186 0.13 12.30 8.04
CA PRO A 186 1.00 11.39 8.77
C PRO A 186 0.19 10.55 9.77
N ASN A 187 0.13 9.26 9.53
CA ASN A 187 -0.46 8.26 10.41
C ASN A 187 0.59 7.17 10.76
N ARG A 188 0.20 6.13 11.51
CA ARG A 188 1.11 5.05 11.89
C ARG A 188 1.72 4.36 10.65
N VAL A 189 0.90 4.00 9.66
CA VAL A 189 1.36 3.26 8.47
C VAL A 189 2.35 4.09 7.65
N THR A 190 2.06 5.40 7.46
CA THR A 190 2.95 6.28 6.69
C THR A 190 4.28 6.55 7.39
N ARG A 191 4.29 6.60 8.74
CA ARG A 191 5.54 6.68 9.53
C ARG A 191 6.36 5.39 9.44
N ASP A 192 5.71 4.22 9.56
CA ASP A 192 6.38 2.94 9.41
C ASP A 192 6.91 2.75 7.98
N PHE A 193 6.19 3.28 6.98
CA PHE A 193 6.63 3.29 5.59
C PHE A 193 7.88 4.16 5.38
N ASP A 194 7.92 5.37 5.96
CA ASP A 194 9.11 6.24 5.94
C ASP A 194 10.32 5.52 6.53
N LEU A 195 10.16 4.90 7.70
CA LEU A 195 11.24 4.16 8.34
C LEU A 195 11.75 3.00 7.47
N ALA A 196 10.83 2.24 6.86
CA ALA A 196 11.20 1.12 6.00
C ALA A 196 11.90 1.58 4.70
N VAL A 197 11.48 2.70 4.11
CA VAL A 197 12.15 3.28 2.93
C VAL A 197 13.54 3.77 3.29
N ARG A 198 13.71 4.51 4.39
CA ARG A 198 15.03 4.96 4.87
C ARG A 198 15.98 3.80 5.15
N GLU A 199 15.47 2.73 5.73
CA GLU A 199 16.25 1.52 5.96
C GLU A 199 16.71 0.88 4.63
N LEU A 200 15.83 0.82 3.63
CA LEU A 200 16.18 0.32 2.31
C LEU A 200 17.25 1.19 1.63
N GLU A 201 17.12 2.52 1.74
CA GLU A 201 18.13 3.47 1.23
C GLU A 201 19.49 3.28 1.91
N SER A 202 19.50 3.12 3.23
CA SER A 202 20.72 2.89 4.01
C SER A 202 21.41 1.59 3.62
N LEU A 203 20.66 0.48 3.53
CA LEU A 203 21.19 -0.83 3.17
C LEU A 203 21.77 -0.85 1.74
N THR A 204 21.20 -0.08 0.84
CA THR A 204 21.62 -0.01 -0.56
C THR A 204 22.72 1.04 -0.82
N GLY A 205 23.17 1.76 0.20
CA GLY A 205 24.12 2.86 0.04
C GLY A 205 23.58 4.10 -0.68
N ALA A 206 22.27 4.14 -0.95
CA ALA A 206 21.64 5.22 -1.70
C ALA A 206 21.38 6.49 -0.86
N GLY A 207 21.51 6.39 0.47
CA GLY A 207 21.40 7.53 1.40
C GLY A 207 22.68 8.38 1.52
N ALA A 208 23.82 7.88 1.03
CA ALA A 208 25.10 8.57 1.16
C ALA A 208 25.36 9.62 0.06
N ALA A 209 24.62 9.56 -1.05
CA ALA A 209 24.85 10.42 -2.21
C ALA A 209 24.27 11.85 -2.06
N GLU A 210 23.32 12.07 -1.15
CA GLU A 210 22.66 13.38 -1.01
C GLU A 210 23.40 14.36 -0.06
N HIS A 211 24.47 13.93 0.61
CA HIS A 211 25.24 14.77 1.53
C HIS A 211 26.63 15.18 1.04
N SER A 212 26.98 14.86 -0.22
CA SER A 212 28.29 15.20 -0.79
C SER A 212 28.29 16.36 -1.80
N GLU A 213 27.15 17.04 -2.01
CA GLU A 213 27.07 18.30 -2.77
C GLU A 213 26.52 19.42 -1.87
N GLY A 214 27.37 19.93 -1.02
CA GLY A 214 27.16 21.11 -0.18
C GLY A 214 28.40 21.94 -0.09
#